data_228f850eb01a9d7bc54dcc9b120ef05e
#
_entry.id   228f850eb01a9d7bc54dcc9b120ef05e
#
_cell.length_a   1.000
_cell.length_b   1.000
_cell.length_c   1.000
_cell.angle_alpha   90.00
_cell.angle_beta   90.00
_cell.angle_gamma   90.00
#
_symmetry.space_group_name_H-M   'P 1'
#
loop_
_entity.id
_entity.type
_entity.pdbx_description
1 polymer ?
#
loop_
_entity_poly.entity_id
_entity_poly.type
_entity_poly.pdbx_seq_one_letter_code
_entity_poly.pdbx_strand_id
1 'polypeptide(L)'
;IDLAGLPVLPVFKWLAAQGGIAELEMLRTFNCGIGMVAIVEPDAVDKVAAVFADAGETVAVLGKVIPAGGEHRVFYNGHLDLSL
;
A
#
# COMPACT_ATOMS: atom_id res chain seq x y z
N ILE A 1 7.19 3.67 -0.28
CA ILE A 1 5.73 3.45 -0.46
C ILE A 1 5.00 4.77 -0.32
N ASP A 2 4.15 5.08 -1.29
CA ASP A 2 3.27 6.24 -1.27
C ASP A 2 1.94 5.85 -0.61
N LEU A 3 1.76 6.25 0.64
CA LEU A 3 0.60 5.87 1.44
C LEU A 3 -0.70 6.50 0.92
N ALA A 4 -0.63 7.68 0.31
CA ALA A 4 -1.82 8.36 -0.20
C ALA A 4 -2.49 7.59 -1.34
N GLY A 5 -1.71 6.80 -2.08
CA GLY A 5 -2.23 5.98 -3.19
C GLY A 5 -2.74 4.62 -2.79
N LEU A 6 -2.62 4.25 -1.50
CA LEU A 6 -3.00 2.92 -1.04
C LEU A 6 -4.52 2.86 -0.78
N PRO A 7 -5.26 1.96 -1.46
CA PRO A 7 -6.72 1.88 -1.29
C PRO A 7 -7.07 1.09 -0.02
N VAL A 8 -7.12 1.78 1.11
CA VAL A 8 -7.42 1.17 2.41
C VAL A 8 -8.85 0.64 2.43
N LEU A 9 -9.03 -0.63 2.73
CA LEU A 9 -10.36 -1.22 2.82
C LEU A 9 -11.10 -0.73 4.08
N PRO A 10 -12.44 -0.59 4.00
CA PRO A 10 -13.24 -0.05 5.11
C PRO A 10 -13.02 -0.72 6.46
N VAL A 11 -12.79 -2.03 6.49
CA VAL A 11 -12.57 -2.77 7.75
C VAL A 11 -11.35 -2.25 8.50
N PHE A 12 -10.29 -1.86 7.78
CA PHE A 12 -9.07 -1.34 8.42
C PHE A 12 -9.27 0.07 8.94
N LYS A 13 -10.08 0.88 8.24
CA LYS A 13 -10.48 2.20 8.72
C LYS A 13 -11.28 2.09 10.02
N TRP A 14 -12.21 1.13 10.06
CA TRP A 14 -13.01 0.86 11.25
C TRP A 14 -12.13 0.40 12.42
N LEU A 15 -11.21 -0.52 12.19
CA LEU A 15 -10.27 -0.99 13.23
C LEU A 15 -9.43 0.16 13.79
N ALA A 16 -8.90 1.01 12.91
CA ALA A 16 -8.10 2.16 13.34
C ALA A 16 -8.92 3.11 14.23
N ALA A 17 -10.15 3.40 13.83
CA ALA A 17 -11.04 4.29 14.57
C ALA A 17 -11.44 3.70 15.93
N GLN A 18 -11.89 2.45 15.96
CA GLN A 18 -12.35 1.79 17.19
C GLN A 18 -11.22 1.52 18.18
N GLY A 19 -10.06 1.14 17.68
CA GLY A 19 -8.91 0.83 18.52
C GLY A 19 -8.04 2.03 18.85
N GLY A 20 -8.30 3.19 18.25
CA GLY A 20 -7.41 4.36 18.39
C GLY A 20 -5.98 4.05 17.90
N ILE A 21 -5.85 3.29 16.82
CA ILE A 21 -4.58 2.76 16.35
C ILE A 21 -3.89 3.80 15.47
N ALA A 22 -2.64 4.15 15.82
CA ALA A 22 -1.84 5.08 15.04
C ALA A 22 -1.45 4.47 13.69
N GLU A 23 -1.24 5.33 12.68
CA GLU A 23 -0.91 4.93 11.31
C GLU A 23 0.26 3.95 11.23
N LEU A 24 1.37 4.23 11.91
CA LEU A 24 2.54 3.36 11.88
C LEU A 24 2.26 1.98 12.47
N GLU A 25 1.39 1.91 13.46
CA GLU A 25 1.00 0.64 14.06
C GLU A 25 0.04 -0.14 13.15
N MET A 26 -0.82 0.56 12.41
CA MET A 26 -1.63 -0.06 11.36
C MET A 26 -0.75 -0.70 10.29
N LEU A 27 0.28 0.02 9.84
CA LEU A 27 1.22 -0.48 8.83
C LEU A 27 2.08 -1.65 9.32
N ARG A 28 2.38 -1.68 10.61
CA ARG A 28 3.13 -2.78 11.22
C ARG A 28 2.30 -4.06 11.34
N THR A 29 1.02 -3.91 11.63
CA THR A 29 0.15 -5.01 12.03
C THR A 29 -0.66 -5.56 10.86
N PHE A 30 -1.11 -4.69 9.95
CA PHE A 30 -2.05 -5.04 8.89
C PHE A 30 -1.50 -4.70 7.51
N ASN A 31 -2.01 -5.41 6.50
CA ASN A 31 -1.73 -5.10 5.10
C ASN A 31 -2.65 -3.99 4.54
N CYS A 32 -3.64 -3.54 5.32
CA CYS A 32 -4.61 -2.51 4.97
C CYS A 32 -5.42 -2.79 3.69
N GLY A 33 -5.42 -4.04 3.25
CA GLY A 33 -6.15 -4.48 2.07
C GLY A 33 -5.29 -4.90 0.88
N ILE A 34 -3.96 -4.72 0.98
CA ILE A 34 -3.05 -5.18 -0.08
C ILE A 34 -2.78 -6.67 0.13
N GLY A 35 -3.21 -7.49 -0.83
CA GLY A 35 -3.04 -8.95 -0.75
C GLY A 35 -1.78 -9.46 -1.46
N MET A 36 -1.27 -8.71 -2.44
CA MET A 36 -0.11 -9.11 -3.22
C MET A 36 0.62 -7.85 -3.71
N VAL A 37 1.93 -7.92 -3.73
CA VAL A 37 2.78 -6.87 -4.30
C VAL A 37 3.65 -7.49 -5.39
N ALA A 38 3.68 -6.86 -6.56
CA ALA A 38 4.56 -7.25 -7.65
C ALA A 38 5.61 -6.15 -7.87
N ILE A 39 6.86 -6.55 -7.96
CA ILE A 39 7.98 -5.65 -8.27
C ILE A 39 8.38 -5.92 -9.72
N VAL A 40 8.25 -4.90 -10.56
CA VAL A 40 8.47 -5.03 -12.00
C VAL A 40 9.33 -3.86 -12.50
N GLU A 41 9.89 -4.01 -13.69
CA GLU A 41 10.60 -2.93 -14.35
C GLU A 41 9.65 -1.75 -14.61
N PRO A 42 10.14 -0.49 -14.55
CA PRO A 42 9.27 0.67 -14.72
C PRO A 42 8.45 0.68 -16.01
N ASP A 43 9.02 0.21 -17.11
CA ASP A 43 8.32 0.16 -18.41
C ASP A 43 7.32 -0.99 -18.52
N ALA A 44 7.30 -1.91 -17.56
CA ALA A 44 6.34 -3.02 -17.51
C ALA A 44 5.13 -2.74 -16.62
N VAL A 45 5.10 -1.63 -15.88
CA VAL A 45 4.06 -1.34 -14.88
C VAL A 45 2.67 -1.34 -15.50
N ASP A 46 2.48 -0.61 -16.59
CA ASP A 46 1.15 -0.52 -17.23
C ASP A 46 0.67 -1.86 -17.76
N LYS A 47 1.57 -2.64 -18.33
CA LYS A 47 1.25 -3.96 -18.86
C LYS A 47 0.85 -4.94 -17.76
N VAL A 48 1.60 -4.97 -16.66
CA VAL A 48 1.32 -5.85 -15.53
C VAL A 48 0.03 -5.42 -14.83
N ALA A 49 -0.18 -4.11 -14.65
CA ALA A 49 -1.43 -3.59 -14.09
C ALA A 49 -2.64 -4.00 -14.91
N ALA A 50 -2.54 -3.96 -16.24
CA ALA A 50 -3.62 -4.39 -17.13
C ALA A 50 -3.93 -5.87 -16.97
N VAL A 51 -2.92 -6.71 -16.84
CA VAL A 51 -3.11 -8.17 -16.62
C VAL A 51 -3.87 -8.43 -15.33
N PHE A 52 -3.50 -7.75 -14.23
CA PHE A 52 -4.20 -7.90 -12.96
C PHE A 52 -5.64 -7.38 -13.03
N ALA A 53 -5.84 -6.22 -13.65
CA ALA A 53 -7.18 -5.64 -13.81
C ALA A 53 -8.08 -6.55 -14.64
N ASP A 54 -7.58 -7.14 -15.71
CA ASP A 54 -8.31 -8.08 -16.54
C ASP A 54 -8.72 -9.35 -15.77
N ALA A 55 -7.93 -9.72 -14.76
CA ALA A 55 -8.24 -10.84 -13.88
C ALA A 55 -9.21 -10.47 -12.76
N GLY A 56 -9.70 -9.23 -12.71
CA GLY A 56 -10.67 -8.78 -11.72
C GLY A 56 -10.05 -8.18 -10.45
N GLU A 57 -8.75 -7.93 -10.45
CA GLU A 57 -8.08 -7.35 -9.27
C GLU A 57 -8.11 -5.82 -9.29
N THR A 58 -8.19 -5.23 -8.11
CA THR A 58 -7.99 -3.79 -7.94
C THR A 58 -6.49 -3.53 -7.83
N VAL A 59 -5.98 -2.65 -8.69
CA VAL A 59 -4.54 -2.39 -8.80
C VAL A 59 -4.21 -0.97 -8.33
N ALA A 60 -3.14 -0.85 -7.55
CA ALA A 60 -2.58 0.44 -7.17
C ALA A 60 -1.07 0.39 -7.32
N VAL A 61 -0.48 1.50 -7.78
CA VAL A 61 0.97 1.66 -7.77
C VAL A 61 1.37 2.12 -6.39
N LEU A 62 2.08 1.27 -5.64
CA LEU A 62 2.44 1.54 -4.25
C LEU A 62 3.67 2.44 -4.11
N GLY A 63 4.56 2.41 -5.08
CA GLY A 63 5.81 3.14 -4.97
C GLY A 63 6.88 2.54 -5.86
N LYS A 64 8.12 2.65 -5.43
CA LYS A 64 9.27 2.15 -6.19
C LYS A 64 10.35 1.60 -5.27
N VAL A 65 11.16 0.70 -5.82
CA VAL A 65 12.35 0.20 -5.14
C VAL A 65 13.46 1.24 -5.30
N ILE A 66 14.13 1.54 -4.20
CA ILE A 66 15.24 2.49 -4.15
C ILE A 66 16.47 1.82 -3.53
N PRO A 67 17.67 2.38 -3.71
CA PRO A 67 18.85 1.86 -3.05
C PRO A 67 18.68 1.83 -1.53
N ALA A 68 19.12 0.75 -0.89
CA ALA A 68 19.06 0.63 0.56
C ALA A 68 19.98 1.66 1.22
N GLY A 69 19.50 2.29 2.31
CA GLY A 69 20.27 3.26 3.07
C GLY A 69 19.80 3.32 4.51
N GLY A 70 20.75 3.36 5.45
CA GLY A 70 20.45 3.45 6.86
C GLY A 70 19.82 2.19 7.45
N GLU A 71 19.09 2.36 8.54
CA GLU A 71 18.46 1.27 9.29
C GLU A 71 17.10 0.86 8.72
N HIS A 72 16.42 1.78 8.04
CA HIS A 72 15.09 1.55 7.54
C HIS A 72 15.14 0.87 6.16
N ARG A 73 14.37 -0.20 6.02
CA ARG A 73 14.22 -0.94 4.75
C ARG A 73 13.04 -0.46 3.94
N VAL A 74 12.07 0.21 4.57
CA VAL A 74 10.87 0.73 3.92
C VAL A 74 10.71 2.19 4.32
N PHE A 75 10.50 3.05 3.33
CA PHE A 75 10.23 4.46 3.53
C PHE A 75 8.79 4.76 3.11
N TYR A 76 8.09 5.55 3.92
CA TYR A 76 6.71 5.93 3.64
C TYR A 76 6.64 7.43 3.33
N ASN A 77 5.90 7.77 2.26
CA ASN A 77 5.56 9.15 1.92
C ASN A 77 4.05 9.33 2.08
N GLY A 78 3.65 10.51 2.55
CA GLY A 78 2.24 10.81 2.74
C GLY A 78 1.61 10.05 3.90
N HIS A 79 0.30 9.97 3.87
CA HIS A 79 -0.48 9.33 4.93
C HIS A 79 -1.56 8.44 4.36
N LEU A 80 -1.92 7.39 5.11
CA LEU A 80 -3.09 6.56 4.81
C LEU A 80 -4.37 7.38 4.96
N ASP A 81 -5.33 7.15 4.08
CA ASP A 81 -6.69 7.64 4.30
C ASP A 81 -7.41 6.65 5.22
N LEU A 82 -7.42 6.98 6.52
CA LEU A 82 -8.10 6.19 7.55
C LEU A 82 -9.48 6.78 7.92
N SER A 83 -9.94 7.79 7.19
CA SER A 83 -11.26 8.39 7.41
C SER A 83 -12.38 7.44 6.98
N LEU A 84 -13.42 7.37 7.81
CA LEU A 84 -14.61 6.55 7.53
C LEU A 84 -15.65 7.32 6.64
#